data_fd89305c5fdc1aa04b522d3b14732d6c
#
_entry.id   fd89305c5fdc1aa04b522d3b14732d6c
#
_cell.length_a   1.000
_cell.length_b   1.000
_cell.length_c   1.000
_cell.angle_alpha   90.00
_cell.angle_beta   90.00
_cell.angle_gamma   90.00
#
_symmetry.space_group_name_H-M   'P 1'
#
loop_
_entity.id
_entity.type
_entity.pdbx_description
1 polymer ?
#
loop_
_entity_poly.entity_id
_entity_poly.type
_entity_poly.pdbx_seq_one_letter_code
_entity_poly.pdbx_strand_id
1 'polypeptide(L)' 'MSGKEGEQPEMGLRLSSPRIQSDDLFNGRREIVIVHQGMEYRLHITKADKLILTK' A
#
# COMPACT_ATOMS: atom_id res chain seq x y z
N MET A 1 0.15 -6.21 -8.52
CA MET A 1 0.28 -6.36 -8.18
C MET A 1 0.41 -6.58 -8.35
N SER A 2 0.27 -6.46 -8.84
CA SER A 2 0.42 -6.72 -8.57
C SER A 2 0.57 -7.05 -8.79
N GLY A 3 0.52 -7.21 -9.27
CA GLY A 3 0.61 -7.49 -8.98
C GLY A 3 0.92 -7.90 -9.34
N LYS A 4 0.98 -7.96 -9.61
CA LYS A 4 1.38 -8.27 -9.50
C LYS A 4 1.59 -8.76 -9.46
N GLU A 5 1.57 -8.83 -9.82
CA GLU A 5 1.93 -9.19 -9.41
C GLU A 5 2.38 -9.64 -9.36
N GLY A 6 2.66 -9.95 -9.83
CA GLY A 6 3.06 -10.31 -9.44
C GLY A 6 3.79 -10.69 -9.60
N GLU A 7 4.25 -10.83 -9.71
CA GLU A 7 4.99 -11.04 -9.57
C GLU A 7 5.95 -11.26 -9.48
N GLN A 8 6.65 -11.28 -9.61
CA GLN A 8 7.56 -11.16 -9.41
C GLN A 8 8.50 -11.44 -9.08
N PRO A 9 9.00 -11.77 -9.05
CA PRO A 9 9.91 -12.06 -8.60
C PRO A 9 10.72 -11.84 -8.32
N GLU A 10 11.11 -11.59 -8.25
CA GLU A 10 11.96 -11.35 -8.05
C GLU A 10 12.83 -11.15 -7.57
N MET A 11 12.99 -11.31 -7.42
CA MET A 11 14.06 -11.37 -6.91
C MET A 11 14.85 -10.13 -6.80
N GLY A 12 16.06 -9.98 -6.79
CA GLY A 12 16.80 -8.78 -6.70
C GLY A 12 16.19 -7.61 -7.41
N LEU A 13 15.35 -7.90 -8.31
CA LEU A 13 14.67 -6.85 -9.06
C LEU A 13 13.82 -5.98 -8.18
N ARG A 14 13.45 -6.48 -7.02
CA ARG A 14 12.65 -5.72 -6.10
C ARG A 14 13.39 -4.52 -5.55
N LEU A 15 14.70 -4.53 -5.68
CA LEU A 15 15.49 -3.42 -5.16
C LEU A 15 15.15 -2.11 -5.83
N SER A 16 14.61 -2.16 -7.03
CA SER A 16 14.28 -0.94 -7.73
C SER A 16 12.86 -0.46 -7.46
N SER A 17 12.11 -1.18 -6.65
CA SER A 17 10.75 -0.77 -6.36
C SER A 17 10.75 0.44 -5.41
N PRO A 18 9.97 1.45 -5.71
CA PRO A 18 9.84 2.58 -4.80
C PRO A 18 9.26 2.13 -3.46
N ARG A 19 9.63 2.86 -2.42
CA ARG A 19 9.14 2.59 -1.08
C ARG A 19 8.60 3.85 -0.46
N ILE A 20 7.62 3.69 0.39
CA ILE A 20 7.07 4.80 1.12
C ILE A 20 6.81 4.33 2.55
N GLN A 21 7.17 5.17 3.51
CA GLN A 21 6.88 4.88 4.90
C GLN A 21 5.42 5.14 5.17
N SER A 22 4.79 4.24 5.92
CA SER A 22 3.39 4.43 6.23
C SER A 22 3.15 5.72 7.02
N ASP A 23 4.10 6.09 7.85
CA ASP A 23 3.98 7.34 8.61
C ASP A 23 3.84 8.54 7.69
N ASP A 24 4.61 8.55 6.62
CA ASP A 24 4.52 9.63 5.64
C ASP A 24 3.20 9.58 4.89
N LEU A 25 2.75 8.39 4.61
CA LEU A 25 1.52 8.20 3.85
C LEU A 25 0.30 8.62 4.66
N PHE A 26 0.26 8.21 5.93
CA PHE A 26 -0.91 8.48 6.76
C PHE A 26 -0.86 9.83 7.44
N ASN A 27 0.34 10.35 7.66
CA ASN A 27 0.51 11.69 8.23
C ASN A 27 -0.27 11.86 9.52
N GLY A 28 -0.14 10.91 10.42
CA GLY A 28 -0.80 10.96 11.71
C GLY A 28 -2.21 10.42 11.74
N ARG A 29 -2.73 10.02 10.61
CA ARG A 29 -4.07 9.45 10.55
C ARG A 29 -3.98 7.94 10.51
N ARG A 30 -5.11 7.30 10.78
CA ARG A 30 -5.13 5.84 10.75
C ARG A 30 -5.86 5.31 9.53
N GLU A 31 -6.41 6.18 8.73
CA GLU A 31 -7.12 5.78 7.52
C GLU A 31 -6.93 6.83 6.45
N ILE A 32 -6.71 6.38 5.24
CA ILE A 32 -6.63 7.28 4.08
C ILE A 32 -7.40 6.63 2.95
N VAL A 33 -7.76 7.46 1.98
CA VAL A 33 -8.43 7.01 0.78
C VAL A 33 -7.47 7.15 -0.39
N ILE A 34 -7.36 6.09 -1.17
CA ILE A 34 -6.55 6.09 -2.37
C ILE A 34 -7.50 6.03 -3.56
N VAL A 35 -7.35 6.98 -4.46
CA VAL A 35 -8.17 6.99 -5.66
C VAL A 35 -7.34 6.41 -6.80
N HIS A 36 -7.86 5.35 -7.39
CA HIS A 36 -7.18 4.68 -8.49
C HIS A 36 -8.18 4.47 -9.61
N GLN A 37 -7.93 5.14 -10.71
CA GLN A 37 -8.80 5.05 -11.90
C GLN A 37 -10.27 5.33 -11.54
N GLY A 38 -10.47 6.37 -10.74
CA GLY A 38 -11.82 6.76 -10.37
C GLY A 38 -12.44 5.93 -9.27
N MET A 39 -11.72 4.92 -8.77
CA MET A 39 -12.22 4.07 -7.70
C MET A 39 -11.55 4.43 -6.40
N GLU A 40 -12.33 4.49 -5.34
CA GLU A 40 -11.80 4.83 -4.02
C GLU A 40 -11.54 3.56 -3.22
N TYR A 41 -10.34 3.47 -2.70
CA TYR A 41 -9.94 2.38 -1.83
C TYR A 41 -9.56 2.96 -0.49
N ARG A 42 -9.84 2.24 0.57
CA ARG A 42 -9.47 2.67 1.92
C ARG A 42 -8.32 1.85 2.43
N LEU A 43 -7.30 2.52 2.87
CA LEU A 43 -6.15 1.89 3.50
C LEU A 43 -6.16 2.32 4.95
N HIS A 44 -6.14 1.36 5.88
CA HIS A 44 -6.17 1.71 7.28
C HIS A 44 -5.26 0.80 8.10
N ILE A 45 -4.92 1.30 9.27
CA ILE A 45 -4.04 0.61 10.20
C ILE A 45 -4.89 0.02 11.30
N THR A 46 -4.74 -1.28 11.52
CA THR A 46 -5.49 -1.97 12.56
C THR A 46 -4.82 -1.78 13.91
N LYS A 47 -5.47 -2.27 14.96
CA LYS A 47 -4.90 -2.24 16.30
C LYS A 47 -3.64 -3.08 16.40
N ALA A 48 -3.49 -4.06 15.52
CA ALA A 48 -2.31 -4.90 15.50
C ALA A 48 -1.20 -4.31 14.63
N ASP A 49 -1.35 -3.04 14.25
CA ASP A 49 -0.37 -2.34 13.42
C ASP A 49 -0.18 -2.99 12.06
N LYS A 50 -1.26 -3.48 11.50
CA LYS A 50 -1.23 -4.06 10.17
C LYS A 50 -2.01 -3.18 9.22
N LEU A 51 -1.60 -3.19 7.96
CA LEU A 51 -2.27 -2.42 6.93
C LEU A 51 -3.31 -3.29 6.26
N ILE A 52 -4.49 -2.72 6.08
CA ILE A 52 -5.58 -3.39 5.38
C ILE A 52 -6.10 -2.45 4.32
N LEU A 53 -6.25 -2.98 3.12
CA LEU A 53 -6.80 -2.23 2.01
C LEU A 53 -8.19 -2.79 1.71
N THR A 54 -9.17 -1.91 1.71
CA THR A 54 -10.54 -2.29 1.39
C THR A 54 -11.07 -1.37 0.31
N LYS A 55 -12.16 -1.79 -0.26
CA LYS A 55 -12.74 -1.03 -1.34
C LYS A 55 -14.05 -0.36 -0.96
#